data_d77c63dddecbc81fa15a4c15e0d5f510
#
_entry.id   d77c63dddecbc81fa15a4c15e0d5f510
#
_cell.length_a   1.000
_cell.length_b   1.000
_cell.length_c   1.000
_cell.angle_alpha   90.00
_cell.angle_beta   90.00
_cell.angle_gamma   90.00
#
_symmetry.space_group_name_H-M   'P 1'
#
loop_
_entity.id
_entity.type
_entity.pdbx_description
1 polymer ?
#
loop_
_entity_poly.entity_id
_entity_poly.type
_entity_poly.pdbx_seq_one_letter_code
_entity_poly.pdbx_strand_id
1 'polypeptide(L)'
;MSFNPENLPSLEGKVFIVTGGNSGMGYYTVLHLAAHGAHVYMCTRSLEKGNTAISEIKKAHPEAKVDLLRMDLMDLSSVVAAAKHFLALETSLHGLVNNAGIMATPFDMTKDGHEAQWQTNYISHWVFTEHLIPVMQKTAKDLPAGSVRIVNLTSSGHLSAPKTGINFEDLTLKDQGLANVLHTKTLHNKYGPGSDNKEGEIWVTSVHPGLVETNLATTVDPAQKGMLNLVGALRCFRMLWSADKGSWNSLYCAASPDMKAEQSGQYLEIYHRFGEPWWESGAAKNVELAERLEDWTRETMGKEGWVH
;
A
#
# COMPACT_ATOMS: atom_id res chain seq x y z
N MET A 1 19.75 -13.20 -1.72
CA MET A 1 19.68 -13.22 -0.24
C MET A 1 18.23 -13.45 0.16
N SER A 2 17.96 -14.20 1.22
CA SER A 2 16.61 -14.33 1.75
C SER A 2 16.41 -13.21 2.79
N PHE A 3 15.47 -12.31 2.58
CA PHE A 3 15.09 -11.31 3.57
C PHE A 3 14.41 -12.01 4.77
N ASN A 4 14.75 -11.57 5.99
CA ASN A 4 14.07 -11.96 7.22
C ASN A 4 13.75 -10.69 8.01
N PRO A 5 12.47 -10.42 8.34
CA PRO A 5 12.07 -9.25 9.12
C PRO A 5 12.77 -9.12 10.48
N GLU A 6 13.18 -10.22 11.10
CA GLU A 6 13.93 -10.19 12.35
C GLU A 6 15.29 -9.47 12.24
N ASN A 7 15.81 -9.35 11.01
CA ASN A 7 17.07 -8.66 10.73
C ASN A 7 16.88 -7.17 10.36
N LEU A 8 15.68 -6.62 10.51
CA LEU A 8 15.48 -5.19 10.34
C LEU A 8 16.33 -4.41 11.36
N PRO A 9 16.84 -3.24 10.97
CA PRO A 9 17.58 -2.39 11.91
C PRO A 9 16.66 -1.81 12.97
N SER A 10 17.22 -1.16 13.99
CA SER A 10 16.43 -0.32 14.89
C SER A 10 15.69 0.76 14.09
N LEU A 11 14.40 0.88 14.34
CA LEU A 11 13.51 1.88 13.77
C LEU A 11 13.08 2.92 14.82
N GLU A 12 13.80 3.01 15.93
CA GLU A 12 13.54 4.03 16.96
C GLU A 12 13.54 5.44 16.35
N GLY A 13 12.55 6.25 16.76
CA GLY A 13 12.35 7.60 16.24
C GLY A 13 11.73 7.66 14.84
N LYS A 14 11.49 6.53 14.20
CA LYS A 14 10.83 6.49 12.89
C LYS A 14 9.33 6.28 13.03
N VAL A 15 8.56 7.00 12.22
CA VAL A 15 7.10 6.97 12.19
C VAL A 15 6.63 6.32 10.90
N PHE A 16 5.68 5.39 11.02
CA PHE A 16 5.10 4.66 9.90
C PHE A 16 3.57 4.69 9.94
N ILE A 17 2.95 4.63 8.77
CA ILE A 17 1.51 4.39 8.62
C ILE A 17 1.32 3.11 7.82
N VAL A 18 0.39 2.24 8.27
CA VAL A 18 0.01 1.02 7.55
C VAL A 18 -1.50 0.97 7.41
N THR A 19 -2.03 1.01 6.18
CA THR A 19 -3.46 0.88 5.93
C THR A 19 -3.89 -0.58 6.03
N GLY A 20 -5.08 -0.82 6.61
CA GLY A 20 -5.54 -2.20 6.86
C GLY A 20 -4.67 -2.98 7.85
N GLY A 21 -4.03 -2.28 8.78
CA GLY A 21 -3.06 -2.84 9.73
C GLY A 21 -3.63 -3.78 10.79
N ASN A 22 -4.95 -3.92 10.87
CA ASN A 22 -5.60 -4.72 11.92
C ASN A 22 -5.74 -6.22 11.58
N SER A 23 -5.35 -6.66 10.39
CA SER A 23 -5.48 -8.07 9.98
C SER A 23 -4.54 -8.44 8.84
N GLY A 24 -4.35 -9.74 8.63
CA GLY A 24 -3.60 -10.27 7.48
C GLY A 24 -2.17 -9.72 7.41
N MET A 25 -1.71 -9.40 6.21
CA MET A 25 -0.35 -8.89 5.96
C MET A 25 -0.11 -7.54 6.64
N GLY A 26 -1.13 -6.67 6.68
CA GLY A 26 -1.04 -5.38 7.36
C GLY A 26 -0.72 -5.52 8.84
N TYR A 27 -1.35 -6.48 9.51
CA TYR A 27 -1.08 -6.78 10.92
C TYR A 27 0.40 -7.18 11.15
N TYR A 28 0.92 -8.08 10.34
CA TYR A 28 2.32 -8.49 10.46
C TYR A 28 3.31 -7.39 10.07
N THR A 29 2.93 -6.54 9.11
CA THR A 29 3.72 -5.34 8.79
C THR A 29 3.81 -4.41 10.00
N VAL A 30 2.67 -4.11 10.67
CA VAL A 30 2.65 -3.31 11.91
C VAL A 30 3.46 -3.98 13.02
N LEU A 31 3.25 -5.29 13.23
CA LEU A 31 3.94 -6.08 14.25
C LEU A 31 5.46 -5.96 14.11
N HIS A 32 6.01 -6.27 12.94
CA HIS A 32 7.45 -6.26 12.71
C HIS A 32 8.06 -4.86 12.80
N LEU A 33 7.40 -3.83 12.24
CA LEU A 33 7.88 -2.45 12.36
C LEU A 33 7.92 -2.00 13.82
N ALA A 34 6.85 -2.27 14.57
CA ALA A 34 6.76 -1.88 15.99
C ALA A 34 7.72 -2.69 16.89
N ALA A 35 7.93 -3.98 16.60
CA ALA A 35 8.90 -4.82 17.29
C ALA A 35 10.34 -4.30 17.15
N HIS A 36 10.65 -3.55 16.08
CA HIS A 36 11.94 -2.91 15.86
C HIS A 36 12.00 -1.45 16.36
N GLY A 37 11.00 -1.01 17.14
CA GLY A 37 10.99 0.30 17.81
C GLY A 37 10.33 1.44 17.02
N ALA A 38 9.76 1.16 15.85
CA ALA A 38 9.00 2.17 15.12
C ALA A 38 7.73 2.60 15.89
N HIS A 39 7.34 3.86 15.75
CA HIS A 39 5.99 4.32 16.06
C HIS A 39 5.09 4.07 14.84
N VAL A 40 4.08 3.21 14.98
CA VAL A 40 3.26 2.79 13.85
C VAL A 40 1.81 3.21 14.04
N TYR A 41 1.28 3.96 13.09
CA TYR A 41 -0.14 4.26 12.98
C TYR A 41 -0.86 3.17 12.18
N MET A 42 -1.65 2.38 12.89
CA MET A 42 -2.48 1.32 12.31
C MET A 42 -3.79 1.89 11.80
N CYS A 43 -3.95 1.99 10.46
CA CYS A 43 -5.22 2.43 9.90
C CYS A 43 -6.21 1.28 9.80
N THR A 44 -7.43 1.51 10.31
CA THR A 44 -8.56 0.58 10.19
C THR A 44 -9.90 1.31 10.31
N ARG A 45 -10.95 0.76 9.68
CA ARG A 45 -12.32 1.28 9.83
C ARG A 45 -12.98 0.89 11.16
N SER A 46 -12.58 -0.26 11.74
CA SER A 46 -13.16 -0.80 12.98
C SER A 46 -12.22 -0.53 14.16
N LEU A 47 -12.64 0.35 15.07
CA LEU A 47 -11.92 0.62 16.32
C LEU A 47 -11.76 -0.63 17.19
N GLU A 48 -12.79 -1.46 17.27
CA GLU A 48 -12.78 -2.70 18.05
C GLU A 48 -11.69 -3.66 17.55
N LYS A 49 -11.70 -3.96 16.23
CA LYS A 49 -10.70 -4.86 15.63
C LYS A 49 -9.29 -4.28 15.73
N GLY A 50 -9.15 -2.97 15.58
CA GLY A 50 -7.87 -2.29 15.73
C GLY A 50 -7.33 -2.39 17.17
N ASN A 51 -8.14 -2.11 18.18
CA ASN A 51 -7.75 -2.22 19.58
C ASN A 51 -7.39 -3.66 19.96
N THR A 52 -8.12 -4.65 19.45
CA THR A 52 -7.78 -6.07 19.64
C THR A 52 -6.41 -6.38 19.06
N ALA A 53 -6.14 -5.98 17.82
CA ALA A 53 -4.86 -6.19 17.15
C ALA A 53 -3.69 -5.51 17.90
N ILE A 54 -3.87 -4.26 18.35
CA ILE A 54 -2.87 -3.54 19.17
C ILE A 54 -2.62 -4.27 20.48
N SER A 55 -3.68 -4.75 21.14
CA SER A 55 -3.53 -5.51 22.39
C SER A 55 -2.73 -6.80 22.19
N GLU A 56 -2.94 -7.51 21.08
CA GLU A 56 -2.17 -8.71 20.74
C GLU A 56 -0.69 -8.39 20.46
N ILE A 57 -0.41 -7.31 19.72
CA ILE A 57 0.95 -6.85 19.47
C ILE A 57 1.65 -6.50 20.79
N LYS A 58 1.00 -5.74 21.67
CA LYS A 58 1.56 -5.34 22.97
C LYS A 58 1.74 -6.50 23.95
N LYS A 59 0.99 -7.59 23.80
CA LYS A 59 1.25 -8.82 24.58
C LYS A 59 2.57 -9.49 24.17
N ALA A 60 2.89 -9.49 22.86
CA ALA A 60 4.13 -10.06 22.35
C ALA A 60 5.32 -9.09 22.50
N HIS A 61 5.07 -7.80 22.35
CA HIS A 61 6.06 -6.73 22.42
C HIS A 61 5.53 -5.59 23.29
N PRO A 62 5.73 -5.63 24.62
CA PRO A 62 5.15 -4.66 25.56
C PRO A 62 5.54 -3.19 25.29
N GLU A 63 6.74 -2.96 24.73
CA GLU A 63 7.27 -1.63 24.39
C GLU A 63 6.83 -1.13 23.01
N ALA A 64 6.04 -1.92 22.26
CA ALA A 64 5.58 -1.54 20.92
C ALA A 64 4.74 -0.26 20.94
N LYS A 65 5.14 0.70 20.12
CA LYS A 65 4.44 2.00 19.94
C LYS A 65 3.51 1.88 18.75
N VAL A 66 2.26 1.52 19.01
CA VAL A 66 1.23 1.41 17.98
C VAL A 66 0.01 2.20 18.41
N ASP A 67 -0.39 3.15 17.56
CA ASP A 67 -1.59 3.93 17.70
C ASP A 67 -2.59 3.66 16.58
N LEU A 68 -3.87 3.84 16.91
CA LEU A 68 -4.95 3.60 15.98
C LEU A 68 -5.27 4.89 15.21
N LEU A 69 -5.30 4.78 13.88
CA LEU A 69 -5.78 5.83 12.99
C LEU A 69 -7.06 5.34 12.31
N ARG A 70 -8.23 5.85 12.75
CA ARG A 70 -9.50 5.45 12.15
C ARG A 70 -9.59 5.96 10.72
N MET A 71 -9.78 5.05 9.77
CA MET A 71 -9.91 5.38 8.35
C MET A 71 -10.76 4.34 7.63
N ASP A 72 -11.80 4.78 6.93
CA ASP A 72 -12.59 3.96 6.01
C ASP A 72 -12.28 4.38 4.58
N LEU A 73 -11.69 3.47 3.81
CA LEU A 73 -11.31 3.72 2.41
C LEU A 73 -12.52 3.76 1.45
N MET A 74 -13.71 3.36 1.91
CA MET A 74 -14.97 3.56 1.15
C MET A 74 -15.60 4.92 1.40
N ASP A 75 -14.90 5.83 2.11
CA ASP A 75 -15.36 7.15 2.50
C ASP A 75 -14.19 8.14 2.41
N LEU A 76 -14.13 8.93 1.34
CA LEU A 76 -13.06 9.89 1.13
C LEU A 76 -13.01 10.97 2.22
N SER A 77 -14.16 11.33 2.81
CA SER A 77 -14.17 12.25 3.95
C SER A 77 -13.45 11.65 5.17
N SER A 78 -13.57 10.34 5.39
CA SER A 78 -12.81 9.60 6.41
C SER A 78 -11.32 9.57 6.12
N VAL A 79 -10.94 9.40 4.86
CA VAL A 79 -9.53 9.41 4.41
C VAL A 79 -8.88 10.77 4.70
N VAL A 80 -9.52 11.85 4.27
CA VAL A 80 -9.03 13.23 4.52
C VAL A 80 -8.97 13.54 6.01
N ALA A 81 -10.00 13.12 6.78
CA ALA A 81 -10.00 13.31 8.24
C ALA A 81 -8.85 12.55 8.93
N ALA A 82 -8.55 11.33 8.48
CA ALA A 82 -7.42 10.54 8.98
C ALA A 82 -6.08 11.22 8.69
N ALA A 83 -5.87 11.72 7.46
CA ALA A 83 -4.66 12.46 7.11
C ALA A 83 -4.50 13.71 7.98
N LYS A 84 -5.54 14.53 8.13
CA LYS A 84 -5.54 15.72 8.98
C LYS A 84 -5.26 15.40 10.45
N HIS A 85 -5.86 14.31 10.96
CA HIS A 85 -5.63 13.86 12.33
C HIS A 85 -4.17 13.47 12.55
N PHE A 86 -3.59 12.68 11.65
CA PHE A 86 -2.17 12.31 11.69
C PHE A 86 -1.26 13.55 11.68
N LEU A 87 -1.50 14.50 10.76
CA LEU A 87 -0.71 15.72 10.62
C LEU A 87 -0.82 16.67 11.83
N ALA A 88 -1.87 16.54 12.63
CA ALA A 88 -2.01 17.27 13.90
C ALA A 88 -1.19 16.64 15.05
N LEU A 89 -0.84 15.35 14.93
CA LEU A 89 -0.11 14.61 15.96
C LEU A 89 1.39 14.52 15.65
N GLU A 90 1.74 14.40 14.35
CA GLU A 90 3.09 14.09 13.90
C GLU A 90 3.66 15.16 12.97
N THR A 91 4.95 15.39 13.11
CA THR A 91 5.70 16.32 12.25
C THR A 91 6.63 15.62 11.27
N SER A 92 6.69 14.29 11.31
CA SER A 92 7.51 13.44 10.45
C SER A 92 6.77 12.16 10.05
N LEU A 93 7.06 11.66 8.84
CA LEU A 93 6.57 10.37 8.34
C LEU A 93 7.68 9.70 7.52
N HIS A 94 8.18 8.57 7.99
CA HIS A 94 9.29 7.83 7.38
C HIS A 94 8.82 6.74 6.43
N GLY A 95 7.64 6.16 6.66
CA GLY A 95 7.10 5.13 5.79
C GLY A 95 5.58 5.13 5.72
N LEU A 96 5.07 5.04 4.49
CA LEU A 96 3.65 4.86 4.20
C LEU A 96 3.47 3.52 3.48
N VAL A 97 2.71 2.59 4.08
CA VAL A 97 2.37 1.31 3.47
C VAL A 97 0.88 1.30 3.12
N ASN A 98 0.58 1.54 1.86
CA ASN A 98 -0.75 1.44 1.27
C ASN A 98 -1.08 -0.04 1.04
N ASN A 99 -1.45 -0.75 2.12
CA ASN A 99 -1.62 -2.20 2.13
C ASN A 99 -3.08 -2.64 2.01
N ALA A 100 -4.03 -1.85 2.48
CA ALA A 100 -5.44 -2.24 2.48
C ALA A 100 -5.95 -2.49 1.06
N GLY A 101 -6.87 -3.43 0.92
CA GLY A 101 -7.53 -3.71 -0.35
C GLY A 101 -8.67 -4.69 -0.19
N ILE A 102 -9.56 -4.69 -1.17
CA ILE A 102 -10.63 -5.66 -1.36
C ILE A 102 -10.50 -6.27 -2.76
N MET A 103 -10.97 -7.48 -2.95
CA MET A 103 -10.82 -8.19 -4.22
C MET A 103 -12.06 -9.01 -4.53
N ALA A 104 -12.50 -8.91 -5.80
CA ALA A 104 -13.58 -9.74 -6.34
C ALA A 104 -14.87 -9.71 -5.51
N THR A 105 -15.13 -8.60 -4.82
CA THR A 105 -16.37 -8.36 -4.10
C THR A 105 -17.54 -8.21 -5.08
N PRO A 106 -18.80 -8.39 -4.66
CA PRO A 106 -19.94 -7.96 -5.43
C PRO A 106 -19.77 -6.50 -5.87
N PHE A 107 -20.28 -6.18 -7.06
CA PHE A 107 -20.28 -4.79 -7.53
C PHE A 107 -21.04 -3.90 -6.56
N ASP A 108 -20.40 -2.82 -6.13
CA ASP A 108 -20.99 -1.83 -5.24
C ASP A 108 -20.41 -0.45 -5.54
N MET A 109 -21.21 0.58 -5.30
CA MET A 109 -20.80 1.97 -5.43
C MET A 109 -20.63 2.58 -4.04
N THR A 110 -19.56 3.32 -3.85
CA THR A 110 -19.37 4.07 -2.60
C THR A 110 -20.29 5.28 -2.56
N LYS A 111 -20.45 5.87 -1.39
CA LYS A 111 -21.20 7.14 -1.25
C LYS A 111 -20.56 8.31 -2.01
N ASP A 112 -19.27 8.20 -2.34
CA ASP A 112 -18.53 9.21 -3.08
C ASP A 112 -18.70 9.06 -4.61
N GLY A 113 -19.47 8.03 -5.06
CA GLY A 113 -19.79 7.82 -6.47
C GLY A 113 -18.79 7.02 -7.28
N HIS A 114 -17.84 6.36 -6.63
CA HIS A 114 -16.84 5.50 -7.27
C HIS A 114 -17.13 4.02 -7.03
N GLU A 115 -16.68 3.14 -7.93
CA GLU A 115 -16.75 1.68 -7.71
C GLU A 115 -15.92 1.31 -6.46
N ALA A 116 -16.46 0.42 -5.63
CA ALA A 116 -15.94 0.12 -4.30
C ALA A 116 -14.49 -0.38 -4.29
N GLN A 117 -14.09 -1.25 -5.23
CA GLN A 117 -12.72 -1.74 -5.33
C GLN A 117 -11.78 -0.67 -5.90
N TRP A 118 -12.25 0.10 -6.90
CA TRP A 118 -11.49 1.21 -7.48
C TRP A 118 -11.19 2.26 -6.43
N GLN A 119 -12.20 2.68 -5.65
CA GLN A 119 -12.00 3.65 -4.58
C GLN A 119 -11.11 3.09 -3.48
N THR A 120 -11.42 1.92 -2.94
CA THR A 120 -10.68 1.34 -1.79
C THR A 120 -9.22 1.09 -2.11
N ASN A 121 -8.94 0.49 -3.28
CA ASN A 121 -7.59 0.02 -3.59
C ASN A 121 -6.70 1.11 -4.19
N TYR A 122 -7.28 2.10 -4.88
CA TYR A 122 -6.52 3.12 -5.59
C TYR A 122 -6.85 4.55 -5.15
N ILE A 123 -8.06 5.06 -5.41
CA ILE A 123 -8.39 6.48 -5.19
C ILE A 123 -8.11 6.91 -3.75
N SER A 124 -8.57 6.15 -2.77
CA SER A 124 -8.42 6.50 -1.36
C SER A 124 -6.96 6.52 -0.92
N HIS A 125 -6.14 5.60 -1.43
CA HIS A 125 -4.70 5.63 -1.17
C HIS A 125 -4.01 6.80 -1.89
N TRP A 126 -4.45 7.12 -3.10
CA TRP A 126 -3.96 8.28 -3.83
C TRP A 126 -4.26 9.58 -3.06
N VAL A 127 -5.53 9.81 -2.65
CA VAL A 127 -5.92 10.98 -1.85
C VAL A 127 -5.15 11.03 -0.53
N PHE A 128 -5.03 9.91 0.18
CA PHE A 128 -4.30 9.84 1.44
C PHE A 128 -2.82 10.20 1.26
N THR A 129 -2.19 9.64 0.23
CA THR A 129 -0.79 9.90 -0.11
C THR A 129 -0.56 11.38 -0.44
N GLU A 130 -1.41 12.01 -1.26
CA GLU A 130 -1.30 13.43 -1.62
C GLU A 130 -1.32 14.34 -0.38
N HIS A 131 -2.18 14.06 0.60
CA HIS A 131 -2.19 14.80 1.85
C HIS A 131 -0.94 14.60 2.71
N LEU A 132 -0.24 13.47 2.57
CA LEU A 132 0.93 13.12 3.38
C LEU A 132 2.27 13.44 2.70
N ILE A 133 2.31 13.65 1.39
CA ILE A 133 3.54 14.01 0.65
C ILE A 133 4.28 15.19 1.29
N PRO A 134 3.63 16.30 1.69
CA PRO A 134 4.37 17.44 2.26
C PRO A 134 5.15 17.10 3.53
N VAL A 135 4.56 16.31 4.44
CA VAL A 135 5.27 15.87 5.66
C VAL A 135 6.36 14.85 5.35
N MET A 136 6.17 13.98 4.36
CA MET A 136 7.18 13.03 3.93
C MET A 136 8.38 13.73 3.28
N GLN A 137 8.15 14.72 2.41
CA GLN A 137 9.22 15.54 1.83
C GLN A 137 10.00 16.30 2.92
N LYS A 138 9.28 16.95 3.84
CA LYS A 138 9.90 17.62 4.99
C LYS A 138 10.76 16.63 5.81
N THR A 139 10.27 15.41 6.02
CA THR A 139 11.01 14.36 6.72
C THR A 139 12.26 13.92 5.95
N ALA A 140 12.15 13.79 4.63
CA ALA A 140 13.25 13.34 3.78
C ALA A 140 14.37 14.38 3.64
N LYS A 141 14.05 15.66 3.76
CA LYS A 141 14.97 16.78 3.45
C LYS A 141 16.31 16.71 4.18
N ASP A 142 16.27 16.33 5.46
CA ASP A 142 17.43 16.31 6.34
C ASP A 142 17.95 14.88 6.62
N LEU A 143 17.42 13.88 5.91
CA LEU A 143 17.77 12.48 6.09
C LEU A 143 18.55 11.94 4.88
N PRO A 144 19.36 10.90 5.07
CA PRO A 144 20.00 10.20 3.94
C PRO A 144 18.96 9.69 2.93
N ALA A 145 19.33 9.67 1.66
CA ALA A 145 18.52 9.10 0.58
C ALA A 145 17.98 7.70 0.97
N GLY A 146 16.72 7.43 0.63
CA GLY A 146 16.04 6.17 0.98
C GLY A 146 15.60 6.02 2.43
N SER A 147 15.67 7.09 3.23
CA SER A 147 15.14 7.10 4.60
C SER A 147 13.62 7.22 4.66
N VAL A 148 13.01 7.77 3.62
CA VAL A 148 11.55 7.96 3.51
C VAL A 148 11.01 7.16 2.34
N ARG A 149 9.95 6.36 2.58
CA ARG A 149 9.49 5.36 1.63
C ARG A 149 7.98 5.26 1.53
N ILE A 150 7.47 4.97 0.32
CA ILE A 150 6.07 4.62 0.07
C ILE A 150 6.05 3.22 -0.55
N VAL A 151 5.18 2.36 -0.02
CA VAL A 151 4.94 1.00 -0.52
C VAL A 151 3.48 0.86 -0.91
N ASN A 152 3.21 0.65 -2.18
CA ASN A 152 1.88 0.42 -2.71
C ASN A 152 1.66 -1.07 -2.94
N LEU A 153 0.74 -1.69 -2.20
CA LEU A 153 0.36 -3.07 -2.49
C LEU A 153 -0.40 -3.13 -3.82
N THR A 154 -0.01 -4.11 -4.60
CA THR A 154 -0.63 -4.45 -5.87
C THR A 154 -0.73 -5.98 -5.98
N SER A 155 -0.99 -6.46 -7.16
CA SER A 155 -1.08 -7.90 -7.43
C SER A 155 -0.56 -8.23 -8.83
N SER A 156 -0.17 -9.50 -9.04
CA SER A 156 0.08 -10.03 -10.40
C SER A 156 -1.15 -9.92 -11.32
N GLY A 157 -2.32 -9.56 -10.78
CA GLY A 157 -3.52 -9.26 -11.56
C GLY A 157 -3.32 -8.16 -12.60
N HIS A 158 -2.37 -7.23 -12.41
CA HIS A 158 -2.03 -6.21 -13.40
C HIS A 158 -1.52 -6.79 -14.73
N LEU A 159 -1.04 -8.04 -14.73
CA LEU A 159 -0.62 -8.75 -15.95
C LEU A 159 -1.81 -9.14 -16.83
N SER A 160 -3.01 -9.22 -16.25
CA SER A 160 -4.28 -9.52 -16.93
C SER A 160 -5.04 -8.26 -17.36
N ALA A 161 -4.49 -7.08 -17.09
CA ALA A 161 -5.08 -5.83 -17.54
C ALA A 161 -5.13 -5.77 -19.09
N PRO A 162 -6.13 -5.11 -19.68
CA PRO A 162 -6.22 -4.92 -21.11
C PRO A 162 -4.94 -4.28 -21.68
N LYS A 163 -4.56 -4.63 -22.90
CA LYS A 163 -3.40 -4.01 -23.57
C LYS A 163 -3.52 -2.49 -23.71
N THR A 164 -4.75 -1.99 -23.78
CA THR A 164 -5.08 -0.56 -23.80
C THR A 164 -4.89 0.12 -22.45
N GLY A 165 -4.69 -0.66 -21.38
CA GLY A 165 -4.56 -0.15 -20.03
C GLY A 165 -5.90 0.15 -19.38
N ILE A 166 -5.98 1.28 -18.68
CA ILE A 166 -7.16 1.72 -17.93
C ILE A 166 -8.19 2.33 -18.88
N ASN A 167 -9.44 1.88 -18.75
CA ASN A 167 -10.57 2.49 -19.45
C ASN A 167 -11.14 3.64 -18.63
N PHE A 168 -10.79 4.88 -18.95
CA PHE A 168 -11.25 6.07 -18.23
C PHE A 168 -12.73 6.41 -18.45
N GLU A 169 -13.39 5.79 -19.42
CA GLU A 169 -14.84 5.94 -19.65
C GLU A 169 -15.66 4.99 -18.78
N ASP A 170 -15.04 3.91 -18.31
CA ASP A 170 -15.67 2.92 -17.43
C ASP A 170 -14.66 2.37 -16.42
N LEU A 171 -14.59 3.01 -15.27
CA LEU A 171 -13.70 2.63 -14.15
C LEU A 171 -14.31 1.59 -13.21
N THR A 172 -15.45 1.00 -13.58
CA THR A 172 -16.02 -0.14 -12.86
C THR A 172 -15.26 -1.45 -13.14
N LEU A 173 -14.27 -1.40 -14.04
CA LEU A 173 -13.44 -2.52 -14.46
C LEU A 173 -12.25 -2.77 -13.51
N LYS A 174 -11.78 -4.02 -13.49
CA LYS A 174 -10.89 -4.65 -12.48
C LYS A 174 -9.40 -4.26 -12.56
N ASP A 175 -9.06 -3.01 -12.89
CA ASP A 175 -7.68 -2.62 -13.20
C ASP A 175 -6.91 -1.95 -12.06
N GLN A 176 -7.40 -2.09 -10.79
CA GLN A 176 -6.82 -1.41 -9.62
C GLN A 176 -5.35 -1.81 -9.38
N GLY A 177 -4.98 -3.07 -9.67
CA GLY A 177 -3.60 -3.52 -9.56
C GLY A 177 -2.66 -2.79 -10.52
N LEU A 178 -3.12 -2.51 -11.75
CA LEU A 178 -2.39 -1.71 -12.72
C LEU A 178 -2.28 -0.25 -12.25
N ALA A 179 -3.36 0.33 -11.73
CA ALA A 179 -3.35 1.71 -11.24
C ALA A 179 -2.30 1.94 -10.14
N ASN A 180 -2.15 1.00 -9.19
CA ASN A 180 -1.15 1.09 -8.14
C ASN A 180 0.29 0.99 -8.67
N VAL A 181 0.55 0.20 -9.74
CA VAL A 181 1.86 0.18 -10.41
C VAL A 181 2.13 1.51 -11.10
N LEU A 182 1.16 2.04 -11.85
CA LEU A 182 1.30 3.32 -12.55
C LEU A 182 1.49 4.49 -11.57
N HIS A 183 0.72 4.52 -10.49
CA HIS A 183 0.85 5.52 -9.42
C HIS A 183 2.25 5.48 -8.77
N THR A 184 2.80 4.29 -8.55
CA THR A 184 4.17 4.13 -8.06
C THR A 184 5.19 4.79 -8.99
N LYS A 185 5.03 4.62 -10.31
CA LYS A 185 5.92 5.24 -11.31
C LYS A 185 5.78 6.77 -11.31
N THR A 186 4.56 7.26 -11.23
CA THR A 186 4.30 8.71 -11.15
C THR A 186 4.92 9.33 -9.89
N LEU A 187 4.74 8.71 -8.74
CA LEU A 187 5.36 9.19 -7.49
C LEU A 187 6.89 9.12 -7.56
N HIS A 188 7.46 8.04 -8.12
CA HIS A 188 8.89 7.93 -8.32
C HIS A 188 9.43 9.04 -9.22
N ASN A 189 8.78 9.31 -10.35
CA ASN A 189 9.20 10.37 -11.28
C ASN A 189 9.13 11.76 -10.63
N LYS A 190 8.15 11.99 -9.74
CA LYS A 190 7.99 13.28 -9.04
C LYS A 190 8.94 13.44 -7.83
N TYR A 191 9.16 12.40 -7.06
CA TYR A 191 9.77 12.49 -5.72
C TYR A 191 10.93 11.51 -5.50
N GLY A 192 11.15 10.58 -6.41
CA GLY A 192 12.15 9.51 -6.27
C GLY A 192 13.56 9.90 -6.69
N PRO A 193 14.48 8.93 -6.64
CA PRO A 193 15.85 9.09 -7.11
C PRO A 193 15.91 9.62 -8.54
N GLY A 194 16.70 10.66 -8.75
CA GLY A 194 16.88 11.27 -10.06
C GLY A 194 15.78 12.22 -10.52
N SER A 195 14.75 12.46 -9.70
CA SER A 195 13.74 13.49 -9.97
C SER A 195 14.30 14.90 -9.80
N ASP A 196 13.63 15.89 -10.38
CA ASP A 196 13.97 17.32 -10.20
C ASP A 196 13.58 17.87 -8.83
N ASN A 197 12.98 17.05 -7.97
CA ASN A 197 12.53 17.43 -6.65
C ASN A 197 13.72 17.80 -5.73
N LYS A 198 13.67 18.97 -5.12
CA LYS A 198 14.69 19.47 -4.18
C LYS A 198 14.25 19.41 -2.71
N GLU A 199 13.02 18.99 -2.44
CA GLU A 199 12.40 19.04 -1.10
C GLU A 199 12.63 17.75 -0.28
N GLY A 200 13.39 16.79 -0.82
CA GLY A 200 13.69 15.51 -0.18
C GLY A 200 13.24 14.31 -1.01
N GLU A 201 14.06 13.28 -1.01
CA GLU A 201 13.90 12.11 -1.84
C GLU A 201 13.02 11.05 -1.15
N ILE A 202 11.96 10.61 -1.83
CA ILE A 202 11.06 9.56 -1.35
C ILE A 202 11.18 8.34 -2.28
N TRP A 203 11.58 7.20 -1.74
CA TRP A 203 11.60 5.95 -2.52
C TRP A 203 10.22 5.32 -2.56
N VAL A 204 9.76 4.94 -3.73
CA VAL A 204 8.40 4.42 -3.95
C VAL A 204 8.45 3.08 -4.64
N THR A 205 7.76 2.08 -4.13
CA THR A 205 7.68 0.74 -4.75
C THR A 205 6.25 0.25 -4.83
N SER A 206 5.96 -0.54 -5.86
CA SER A 206 4.76 -1.38 -5.90
C SER A 206 5.16 -2.83 -5.62
N VAL A 207 4.38 -3.51 -4.76
CA VAL A 207 4.74 -4.85 -4.30
C VAL A 207 3.59 -5.84 -4.47
N HIS A 208 3.92 -7.04 -4.97
CA HIS A 208 3.03 -8.20 -4.93
C HIS A 208 3.47 -9.14 -3.79
N PRO A 209 2.55 -9.47 -2.88
CA PRO A 209 2.89 -10.26 -1.70
C PRO A 209 3.00 -11.76 -1.96
N GLY A 210 2.71 -12.21 -3.18
CA GLY A 210 2.56 -13.61 -3.52
C GLY A 210 1.15 -14.15 -3.29
N LEU A 211 1.01 -15.47 -3.36
CA LEU A 211 -0.25 -16.16 -3.04
C LEU A 211 -0.34 -16.34 -1.52
N VAL A 212 -1.03 -15.42 -0.87
CA VAL A 212 -1.11 -15.34 0.59
C VAL A 212 -2.47 -15.75 1.11
N GLU A 213 -2.49 -16.55 2.16
CA GLU A 213 -3.71 -16.84 2.90
C GLU A 213 -4.13 -15.64 3.75
N THR A 214 -5.15 -14.93 3.29
CA THR A 214 -5.71 -13.76 3.97
C THR A 214 -7.23 -13.82 4.00
N ASN A 215 -7.85 -12.93 4.77
CA ASN A 215 -9.30 -12.75 4.77
C ASN A 215 -9.85 -12.15 3.45
N LEU A 216 -8.99 -11.81 2.51
CA LEU A 216 -9.38 -11.24 1.22
C LEU A 216 -10.32 -12.20 0.45
N ALA A 217 -10.08 -13.50 0.55
CA ALA A 217 -10.90 -14.53 -0.09
C ALA A 217 -12.30 -14.68 0.55
N THR A 218 -12.52 -14.20 1.76
CA THR A 218 -13.83 -14.29 2.44
C THR A 218 -14.85 -13.28 1.92
N THR A 219 -14.41 -12.26 1.21
CA THR A 219 -15.25 -11.21 0.63
C THR A 219 -15.50 -11.41 -0.87
N VAL A 220 -14.99 -12.49 -1.45
CA VAL A 220 -15.18 -12.81 -2.87
C VAL A 220 -16.65 -13.08 -3.15
N ASP A 221 -17.18 -12.49 -4.22
CA ASP A 221 -18.53 -12.71 -4.70
C ASP A 221 -18.79 -14.22 -4.92
N PRO A 222 -19.81 -14.80 -4.28
CA PRO A 222 -20.19 -16.20 -4.48
C PRO A 222 -20.46 -16.58 -5.96
N ALA A 223 -20.77 -15.62 -6.81
CA ALA A 223 -20.92 -15.83 -8.24
C ALA A 223 -19.57 -16.14 -8.94
N GLN A 224 -18.45 -15.78 -8.35
CA GLN A 224 -17.10 -16.05 -8.88
C GLN A 224 -16.59 -17.44 -8.48
N LYS A 225 -17.36 -18.49 -8.79
CA LYS A 225 -17.06 -19.89 -8.43
C LYS A 225 -15.67 -20.35 -8.87
N GLY A 226 -15.19 -19.89 -10.03
CA GLY A 226 -13.87 -20.26 -10.54
C GLY A 226 -12.75 -19.78 -9.61
N MET A 227 -12.82 -18.56 -9.12
CA MET A 227 -11.84 -18.01 -8.18
C MET A 227 -11.92 -18.71 -6.81
N LEU A 228 -13.14 -18.95 -6.30
CA LEU A 228 -13.32 -19.67 -5.04
C LEU A 228 -12.76 -21.08 -5.10
N ASN A 229 -13.00 -21.81 -6.20
CA ASN A 229 -12.44 -23.13 -6.43
C ASN A 229 -10.91 -23.12 -6.51
N LEU A 230 -10.33 -22.12 -7.20
CA LEU A 230 -8.87 -21.96 -7.29
C LEU A 230 -8.27 -21.71 -5.90
N VAL A 231 -8.81 -20.78 -5.13
CA VAL A 231 -8.35 -20.51 -3.76
C VAL A 231 -8.49 -21.76 -2.89
N GLY A 232 -9.60 -22.49 -3.00
CA GLY A 232 -9.81 -23.76 -2.28
C GLY A 232 -8.77 -24.82 -2.64
N ALA A 233 -8.45 -24.97 -3.92
CA ALA A 233 -7.42 -25.89 -4.38
C ALA A 233 -6.02 -25.49 -3.86
N LEU A 234 -5.63 -24.21 -3.99
CA LEU A 234 -4.35 -23.71 -3.50
C LEU A 234 -4.19 -23.92 -1.98
N ARG A 235 -5.28 -23.72 -1.22
CA ARG A 235 -5.32 -23.99 0.23
C ARG A 235 -5.16 -25.49 0.52
N CYS A 236 -5.86 -26.35 -0.21
CA CYS A 236 -5.77 -27.81 -0.07
C CYS A 236 -4.34 -28.34 -0.31
N PHE A 237 -3.68 -27.80 -1.33
CA PHE A 237 -2.30 -28.15 -1.67
C PHE A 237 -1.23 -27.42 -0.84
N ARG A 238 -1.62 -26.59 0.15
CA ARG A 238 -0.72 -25.78 0.98
C ARG A 238 0.22 -24.88 0.17
N MET A 239 -0.27 -24.36 -0.94
CA MET A 239 0.50 -23.47 -1.83
C MET A 239 0.38 -22.00 -1.43
N LEU A 240 -0.48 -21.67 -0.45
CA LEU A 240 -0.60 -20.33 0.07
C LEU A 240 0.43 -20.08 1.17
N TRP A 241 1.04 -18.92 1.13
CA TRP A 241 1.93 -18.46 2.18
C TRP A 241 1.14 -17.90 3.36
N SER A 242 1.75 -17.90 4.54
CA SER A 242 1.19 -17.22 5.70
C SER A 242 1.11 -15.70 5.45
N ALA A 243 0.21 -15.04 6.15
CA ALA A 243 0.11 -13.58 6.09
C ALA A 243 1.39 -12.89 6.60
N ASP A 244 2.10 -13.51 7.55
CA ASP A 244 3.42 -13.07 7.98
C ASP A 244 4.40 -13.07 6.80
N LYS A 245 4.57 -14.21 6.13
CA LYS A 245 5.46 -14.32 4.97
C LYS A 245 5.07 -13.35 3.85
N GLY A 246 3.77 -13.13 3.63
CA GLY A 246 3.27 -12.16 2.66
C GLY A 246 3.65 -10.72 2.97
N SER A 247 3.83 -10.37 4.26
CA SER A 247 4.24 -9.02 4.67
C SER A 247 5.71 -8.71 4.38
N TRP A 248 6.53 -9.72 4.14
CA TRP A 248 7.98 -9.56 4.03
C TRP A 248 8.40 -8.63 2.89
N ASN A 249 7.70 -8.67 1.75
CA ASN A 249 8.01 -7.78 0.63
C ASN A 249 7.73 -6.31 0.99
N SER A 250 6.61 -6.06 1.67
CA SER A 250 6.29 -4.73 2.19
C SER A 250 7.33 -4.24 3.20
N LEU A 251 7.76 -5.10 4.11
CA LEU A 251 8.78 -4.79 5.12
C LEU A 251 10.14 -4.53 4.50
N TYR A 252 10.54 -5.34 3.50
CA TYR A 252 11.76 -5.09 2.75
C TYR A 252 11.75 -3.70 2.12
N CYS A 253 10.69 -3.36 1.40
CA CYS A 253 10.56 -2.06 0.75
C CYS A 253 10.43 -0.90 1.73
N ALA A 254 9.73 -1.11 2.85
CA ALA A 254 9.48 -0.04 3.83
C ALA A 254 10.68 0.27 4.72
N ALA A 255 11.50 -0.74 5.10
CA ALA A 255 12.45 -0.59 6.20
C ALA A 255 13.80 -1.30 6.03
N SER A 256 13.99 -2.16 5.01
CA SER A 256 15.27 -2.85 4.83
C SER A 256 16.39 -1.88 4.45
N PRO A 257 17.57 -1.98 5.06
CA PRO A 257 18.76 -1.24 4.63
C PRO A 257 19.32 -1.76 3.28
N ASP A 258 18.92 -2.96 2.86
CA ASP A 258 19.38 -3.57 1.61
C ASP A 258 18.62 -3.04 0.38
N MET A 259 17.54 -2.27 0.59
CA MET A 259 16.83 -1.63 -0.51
C MET A 259 17.70 -0.55 -1.16
N LYS A 260 17.71 -0.50 -2.48
CA LYS A 260 18.56 0.39 -3.29
C LYS A 260 17.72 1.39 -4.08
N ALA A 261 18.35 2.50 -4.48
CA ALA A 261 17.71 3.55 -5.27
C ALA A 261 17.09 3.04 -6.59
N GLU A 262 17.76 2.10 -7.26
CA GLU A 262 17.32 1.53 -8.53
C GLU A 262 16.02 0.71 -8.43
N GLN A 263 15.64 0.33 -7.20
CA GLN A 263 14.38 -0.38 -6.94
C GLN A 263 13.20 0.57 -6.75
N SER A 264 13.45 1.86 -6.55
CA SER A 264 12.39 2.87 -6.55
C SER A 264 11.76 2.99 -7.94
N GLY A 265 10.43 3.09 -8.00
CA GLY A 265 9.66 3.08 -9.24
C GLY A 265 9.39 1.67 -9.79
N GLN A 266 9.93 0.61 -9.17
CA GLN A 266 9.81 -0.75 -9.67
C GLN A 266 8.66 -1.53 -9.03
N TYR A 267 8.22 -2.57 -9.76
CA TYR A 267 7.32 -3.61 -9.29
C TYR A 267 8.14 -4.80 -8.78
N LEU A 268 7.95 -5.15 -7.52
CA LEU A 268 8.73 -6.18 -6.83
C LEU A 268 7.84 -7.34 -6.40
N GLU A 269 8.31 -8.57 -6.65
CA GLU A 269 7.65 -9.79 -6.21
C GLU A 269 8.48 -10.58 -5.20
N ILE A 270 7.80 -11.44 -4.47
CA ILE A 270 8.39 -12.25 -3.41
C ILE A 270 8.94 -13.59 -3.93
N TYR A 271 8.52 -14.04 -5.13
CA TYR A 271 8.78 -15.43 -5.61
C TYR A 271 10.22 -15.70 -6.07
N HIS A 272 10.95 -14.68 -6.54
CA HIS A 272 12.30 -14.87 -7.07
C HIS A 272 13.37 -14.48 -6.05
N ARG A 273 13.73 -13.23 -6.06
CA ARG A 273 14.71 -12.66 -5.12
C ARG A 273 14.14 -11.41 -4.54
N PHE A 274 14.20 -11.28 -3.22
CA PHE A 274 13.82 -10.04 -2.59
C PHE A 274 14.60 -8.87 -3.19
N GLY A 275 13.87 -7.81 -3.54
CA GLY A 275 14.44 -6.61 -4.06
C GLY A 275 14.82 -6.63 -5.53
N GLU A 276 14.57 -7.71 -6.27
CA GLU A 276 14.74 -7.69 -7.72
C GLU A 276 13.43 -7.32 -8.40
N PRO A 277 13.46 -6.37 -9.37
CA PRO A 277 12.29 -6.04 -10.18
C PRO A 277 11.77 -7.28 -10.91
N TRP A 278 10.45 -7.38 -10.98
CA TRP A 278 9.81 -8.50 -11.66
C TRP A 278 9.14 -8.05 -12.95
N TRP A 279 8.62 -9.00 -13.68
CA TRP A 279 7.99 -8.77 -14.96
C TRP A 279 6.73 -7.92 -14.84
N GLU A 280 6.67 -6.85 -15.60
CA GLU A 280 5.54 -5.93 -15.70
C GLU A 280 4.85 -6.07 -17.05
N SER A 281 3.52 -5.87 -17.07
CA SER A 281 2.77 -5.79 -18.33
C SER A 281 3.22 -4.60 -19.19
N GLY A 282 2.95 -4.63 -20.50
CA GLY A 282 3.21 -3.49 -21.38
C GLY A 282 2.48 -2.21 -20.92
N ALA A 283 1.24 -2.35 -20.40
CA ALA A 283 0.48 -1.24 -19.84
C ALA A 283 1.14 -0.66 -18.58
N ALA A 284 1.69 -1.52 -17.70
CA ALA A 284 2.39 -1.08 -16.50
C ALA A 284 3.69 -0.30 -16.79
N LYS A 285 4.30 -0.51 -17.96
CA LYS A 285 5.50 0.21 -18.42
C LYS A 285 5.19 1.49 -19.20
N ASN A 286 3.91 1.75 -19.48
CA ASN A 286 3.51 2.88 -20.30
C ASN A 286 3.51 4.18 -19.48
N VAL A 287 4.47 5.05 -19.75
CA VAL A 287 4.64 6.34 -19.07
C VAL A 287 3.46 7.28 -19.36
N GLU A 288 3.01 7.36 -20.62
CA GLU A 288 1.88 8.21 -21.01
C GLU A 288 0.59 7.78 -20.28
N LEU A 289 0.40 6.47 -20.10
CA LEU A 289 -0.74 5.96 -19.35
C LEU A 289 -0.65 6.33 -17.86
N ALA A 290 0.56 6.33 -17.29
CA ALA A 290 0.77 6.72 -15.90
C ALA A 290 0.48 8.22 -15.68
N GLU A 291 0.95 9.07 -16.61
CA GLU A 291 0.67 10.51 -16.60
C GLU A 291 -0.83 10.77 -16.78
N ARG A 292 -1.47 10.12 -17.75
CA ARG A 292 -2.92 10.25 -17.97
C ARG A 292 -3.74 9.83 -16.76
N LEU A 293 -3.33 8.75 -16.06
CA LEU A 293 -4.01 8.32 -14.83
C LEU A 293 -3.87 9.36 -13.73
N GLU A 294 -2.67 9.90 -13.57
CA GLU A 294 -2.41 10.94 -12.57
C GLU A 294 -3.24 12.20 -12.84
N ASP A 295 -3.24 12.68 -14.11
CA ASP A 295 -3.98 13.88 -14.50
C ASP A 295 -5.49 13.68 -14.29
N TRP A 296 -6.02 12.53 -14.72
CA TRP A 296 -7.42 12.20 -14.51
C TRP A 296 -7.78 12.14 -13.02
N THR A 297 -6.94 11.50 -12.21
CA THR A 297 -7.20 11.35 -10.78
C THR A 297 -7.15 12.71 -10.08
N ARG A 298 -6.13 13.51 -10.39
CA ARG A 298 -5.96 14.84 -9.81
C ARG A 298 -7.09 15.78 -10.20
N GLU A 299 -7.48 15.79 -11.47
CA GLU A 299 -8.60 16.59 -11.95
C GLU A 299 -9.92 16.18 -11.29
N THR A 300 -10.19 14.88 -11.20
CA THR A 300 -11.42 14.35 -10.62
C THR A 300 -11.46 14.65 -9.11
N MET A 301 -10.42 14.32 -8.37
CA MET A 301 -10.35 14.56 -6.92
C MET A 301 -10.32 16.04 -6.57
N GLY A 302 -9.74 16.88 -7.42
CA GLY A 302 -9.77 18.34 -7.29
C GLY A 302 -11.18 18.91 -7.50
N LYS A 303 -11.89 18.47 -8.55
CA LYS A 303 -13.29 18.87 -8.79
C LYS A 303 -14.23 18.44 -7.66
N GLU A 304 -13.99 17.31 -7.07
CA GLU A 304 -14.77 16.79 -5.94
C GLU A 304 -14.36 17.42 -4.59
N GLY A 305 -13.28 18.22 -4.55
CA GLY A 305 -12.82 18.95 -3.37
C GLY A 305 -12.03 18.11 -2.36
N TRP A 306 -11.50 16.96 -2.76
CA TRP A 306 -10.71 16.08 -1.89
C TRP A 306 -9.23 16.47 -1.79
N VAL A 307 -8.71 17.15 -2.81
CA VAL A 307 -7.35 17.69 -2.87
C VAL A 307 -7.37 19.12 -3.44
N HIS A 308 -6.28 19.89 -3.24
CA HIS A 308 -6.13 21.26 -3.69
C HIS A 308 -5.08 21.39 -4.79
#